data_7f08ba07a5fcb9c5b5227722cc73f1e6
#
_entry.id   7f08ba07a5fcb9c5b5227722cc73f1e6
#
_cell.length_a   1.000
_cell.length_b   1.000
_cell.length_c   1.000
_cell.angle_alpha   90.00
_cell.angle_beta   90.00
_cell.angle_gamma   90.00
#
_symmetry.space_group_name_H-M   'P 1'
#
loop_
_entity.id
_entity.type
_entity.pdbx_description
1 polymer ?
#
loop_
_entity_poly.entity_id
_entity_poly.type
_entity_poly.pdbx_seq_one_letter_code
_entity_poly.pdbx_strand_id
1 'polypeptide(L)'
;MFENHRKTFPALFVSGSCGTFVAPLMTALLLVSVPVASALAQTPQPPSNVTVLPGYSITAVTTGLNFPTAMTFYRDTIWVTEEGTATSPPAVKQIDNKGNVTTILTATMLPAGTMVSPMTGIVFDRGWFWLVHRQTNSTNAPGVPVGAISLFRPNDPVGTFQTLIAGFPSFGDHPNSQIVFGADGRAYINGAAPTNSSVVGPDNGWALTTPTLQDFPGMDIELSGIGYQTLIPFPPLDPAGGTSAAEITEPYMAFGGGTVPARTVVKAPTPAKPIQGIIAGGGTVYSFDPDAANPALTMRLEAWGFRNPYGIGIDPFNPRKLFVSNNGSDVRETTINGQLVVRGSRPIDNDWDDMFVVNIGGARRAGRDVPFFGHPDYFHDPVTRQPLPVTNPMFCPAPLPLPPPPPPVLPTPCSQFAFSDQFRATLTVQPAFAELELHSSSNMFDFSRTEAFGYKGDIFIAETGSIPPGTGATGLDGFKVARIDRRTGVVSDFITHPSNTLAVIFECTMSKPDGSDNCFESFNKPIDVRFRGPEMFIVDFGVFAPAPVTPNSGKIWKVTHFAKQ
;
A
#
# COMPACT_ATOMS: atom_id res chain seq x y z
N MET A 1 10.51 -45.49 -19.76
CA MET A 1 9.51 -46.07 -20.69
C MET A 1 8.23 -45.32 -20.42
N PHE A 2 7.94 -44.42 -21.25
CA PHE A 2 6.69 -43.82 -21.67
C PHE A 2 6.93 -42.44 -22.26
N GLU A 3 6.44 -42.36 -23.41
CA GLU A 3 6.69 -41.58 -24.58
C GLU A 3 6.12 -40.16 -24.56
N ASN A 4 6.84 -39.33 -25.30
CA ASN A 4 6.46 -38.00 -25.75
C ASN A 4 5.24 -37.97 -26.67
N HIS A 5 4.31 -37.02 -26.49
CA HIS A 5 3.48 -36.53 -27.59
C HIS A 5 3.58 -35.00 -27.69
N ARG A 6 4.40 -34.56 -28.65
CA ARG A 6 4.33 -33.25 -29.27
C ARG A 6 3.20 -33.23 -30.29
N LYS A 7 2.28 -32.28 -30.20
CA LYS A 7 1.36 -31.91 -31.29
C LYS A 7 1.84 -30.60 -31.92
N THR A 8 2.29 -30.74 -33.17
CA THR A 8 2.59 -29.67 -34.12
C THR A 8 1.32 -29.22 -34.81
N PHE A 9 1.10 -27.92 -34.95
CA PHE A 9 0.11 -27.35 -35.88
C PHE A 9 0.81 -26.81 -37.13
N PRO A 10 0.23 -26.96 -38.32
CA PRO A 10 0.85 -26.58 -39.58
C PRO A 10 0.62 -25.11 -39.95
N ALA A 11 1.65 -24.50 -40.53
CA ALA A 11 1.60 -23.20 -41.16
C ALA A 11 0.96 -23.29 -42.55
N LEU A 12 0.03 -22.39 -42.86
CA LEU A 12 -0.50 -22.18 -44.20
C LEU A 12 0.32 -21.09 -44.90
N PHE A 13 1.02 -21.48 -45.94
CA PHE A 13 1.61 -20.57 -46.94
C PHE A 13 0.55 -20.28 -48.01
N VAL A 14 0.31 -18.98 -48.27
CA VAL A 14 -0.33 -18.57 -49.55
C VAL A 14 0.68 -17.70 -50.31
N SER A 15 1.13 -18.25 -51.42
CA SER A 15 1.93 -17.56 -52.42
C SER A 15 1.00 -16.87 -53.45
N GLY A 16 1.29 -15.60 -53.72
CA GLY A 16 0.68 -14.88 -54.82
C GLY A 16 1.70 -13.98 -55.48
N SER A 17 2.17 -14.40 -56.64
CA SER A 17 3.02 -13.64 -57.54
C SER A 17 2.15 -12.73 -58.43
N CYS A 18 2.52 -11.53 -58.74
CA CYS A 18 2.65 -11.01 -60.09
C CYS A 18 2.84 -9.47 -60.14
N GLY A 19 3.73 -9.02 -61.01
CA GLY A 19 3.55 -7.81 -61.77
C GLY A 19 4.50 -6.64 -61.49
N THR A 20 5.66 -6.63 -62.14
CA THR A 20 6.53 -5.47 -62.37
C THR A 20 5.83 -4.42 -63.21
N PHE A 21 5.76 -3.18 -62.71
CA PHE A 21 5.68 -1.98 -63.58
C PHE A 21 6.70 -0.95 -63.09
N VAL A 22 7.61 -0.61 -63.95
CA VAL A 22 8.59 0.46 -63.79
C VAL A 22 8.02 1.77 -64.38
N ALA A 23 7.90 2.79 -63.57
CA ALA A 23 7.73 4.17 -64.05
C ALA A 23 8.59 5.12 -63.19
N PRO A 24 9.32 6.02 -63.78
CA PRO A 24 10.17 6.93 -63.03
C PRO A 24 9.34 8.10 -62.44
N LEU A 25 9.37 8.26 -61.13
CA LEU A 25 8.75 9.40 -60.50
C LEU A 25 9.84 10.33 -59.96
N MET A 26 9.81 11.56 -60.45
CA MET A 26 10.60 12.71 -59.98
C MET A 26 10.41 12.90 -58.47
N THR A 27 11.50 12.93 -57.75
CA THR A 27 11.54 13.24 -56.32
C THR A 27 11.39 14.75 -56.12
N ALA A 28 10.20 15.21 -55.84
CA ALA A 28 9.98 16.53 -55.27
C ALA A 28 10.16 16.45 -53.76
N LEU A 29 11.27 17.01 -53.27
CA LEU A 29 11.57 17.12 -51.84
C LEU A 29 10.65 18.20 -51.23
N LEU A 30 9.48 17.83 -50.72
CA LEU A 30 8.66 18.68 -49.87
C LEU A 30 9.30 18.70 -48.48
N LEU A 31 10.02 19.75 -48.14
CA LEU A 31 10.39 20.08 -46.77
C LEU A 31 9.09 20.42 -46.00
N VAL A 32 8.49 19.42 -45.38
CA VAL A 32 7.46 19.64 -44.37
C VAL A 32 8.18 20.14 -43.13
N SER A 33 8.19 21.46 -42.92
CA SER A 33 8.52 22.05 -41.64
C SER A 33 7.43 21.64 -40.63
N VAL A 34 7.69 20.57 -39.86
CA VAL A 34 6.89 20.27 -38.68
C VAL A 34 7.13 21.42 -37.70
N PRO A 35 6.11 22.20 -37.32
CA PRO A 35 6.27 23.15 -36.24
C PRO A 35 6.59 22.34 -34.99
N VAL A 36 7.80 22.46 -34.45
CA VAL A 36 8.11 22.09 -33.10
C VAL A 36 7.26 23.02 -32.25
N ALA A 37 6.09 22.55 -31.85
CA ALA A 37 5.31 23.21 -30.83
C ALA A 37 6.20 23.21 -29.58
N SER A 38 6.82 24.36 -29.33
CA SER A 38 7.44 24.62 -28.02
C SER A 38 6.34 24.42 -27.02
N ALA A 39 6.42 23.34 -26.22
CA ALA A 39 5.59 23.17 -25.07
C ALA A 39 5.86 24.40 -24.19
N LEU A 40 4.99 25.38 -24.25
CA LEU A 40 4.96 26.47 -23.28
C LEU A 40 4.83 25.79 -21.93
N ALA A 41 5.81 26.01 -21.05
CA ALA A 41 5.74 25.55 -19.68
C ALA A 41 4.40 26.03 -19.12
N GLN A 42 3.49 25.09 -18.87
CA GLN A 42 2.20 25.42 -18.30
C GLN A 42 2.44 26.11 -16.96
N THR A 43 1.85 27.27 -16.78
CA THR A 43 1.85 27.94 -15.48
C THR A 43 1.24 26.98 -14.47
N PRO A 44 1.89 26.71 -13.33
CA PRO A 44 1.33 25.82 -12.31
C PRO A 44 -0.08 26.24 -11.95
N GLN A 45 -1.04 25.32 -12.12
CA GLN A 45 -2.44 25.58 -11.85
C GLN A 45 -2.81 24.97 -10.48
N PRO A 46 -3.63 25.63 -9.66
CA PRO A 46 -4.20 25.00 -8.48
C PRO A 46 -5.20 23.91 -8.92
N PRO A 47 -5.41 22.86 -8.08
CA PRO A 47 -6.45 21.89 -8.37
C PRO A 47 -7.83 22.54 -8.33
N SER A 48 -8.70 22.14 -9.26
CA SER A 48 -10.03 22.72 -9.42
C SER A 48 -11.05 22.23 -8.38
N ASN A 49 -10.74 21.10 -7.75
CA ASN A 49 -11.70 20.33 -6.93
C ASN A 49 -11.37 20.30 -5.43
N VAL A 50 -10.45 21.15 -4.93
CA VAL A 50 -10.04 21.10 -3.53
C VAL A 50 -9.97 22.46 -2.88
N THR A 51 -10.17 22.48 -1.56
CA THR A 51 -9.97 23.63 -0.68
C THR A 51 -8.78 23.39 0.23
N VAL A 52 -7.91 24.39 0.33
CA VAL A 52 -6.79 24.43 1.27
C VAL A 52 -7.09 25.45 2.36
N LEU A 53 -6.58 25.23 3.57
CA LEU A 53 -6.76 26.18 4.67
C LEU A 53 -6.34 27.61 4.27
N PRO A 54 -7.04 28.65 4.76
CA PRO A 54 -6.69 30.05 4.51
C PRO A 54 -5.23 30.33 4.89
N GLY A 55 -4.51 31.05 4.03
CA GLY A 55 -3.09 31.33 4.17
C GLY A 55 -2.17 30.37 3.44
N TYR A 56 -2.73 29.36 2.77
CA TYR A 56 -1.98 28.40 1.98
C TYR A 56 -2.42 28.40 0.51
N SER A 57 -1.49 28.03 -0.36
CA SER A 57 -1.77 27.75 -1.77
C SER A 57 -1.26 26.37 -2.13
N ILE A 58 -1.93 25.72 -3.09
CA ILE A 58 -1.52 24.44 -3.66
C ILE A 58 -1.37 24.60 -5.17
N THR A 59 -0.28 24.09 -5.75
CA THR A 59 -0.02 24.14 -7.19
C THR A 59 0.64 22.84 -7.65
N ALA A 60 0.39 22.44 -8.90
CA ALA A 60 1.06 21.29 -9.48
C ALA A 60 2.56 21.61 -9.72
N VAL A 61 3.43 20.68 -9.35
CA VAL A 61 4.86 20.66 -9.72
C VAL A 61 5.03 19.92 -11.03
N THR A 62 4.39 18.76 -11.16
CA THR A 62 4.37 17.94 -12.37
C THR A 62 3.10 17.10 -12.42
N THR A 63 2.75 16.67 -13.62
CA THR A 63 1.60 15.81 -13.92
C THR A 63 2.04 14.68 -14.86
N GLY A 64 1.15 13.73 -15.13
CA GLY A 64 1.43 12.66 -16.09
C GLY A 64 2.25 11.50 -15.52
N LEU A 65 2.34 11.36 -14.20
CA LEU A 65 2.95 10.21 -13.54
C LEU A 65 1.99 9.00 -13.54
N ASN A 66 2.56 7.81 -13.64
CA ASN A 66 1.78 6.58 -13.73
C ASN A 66 1.71 5.90 -12.36
N PHE A 67 0.70 6.23 -11.57
CA PHE A 67 0.47 5.71 -10.22
C PHE A 67 1.69 5.89 -9.29
N PRO A 68 2.11 7.15 -9.01
CA PRO A 68 3.21 7.42 -8.12
C PRO A 68 2.84 7.06 -6.67
N THR A 69 3.78 6.51 -5.90
CA THR A 69 3.53 6.00 -4.54
C THR A 69 4.30 6.72 -3.45
N ALA A 70 5.55 7.09 -3.68
CA ALA A 70 6.38 7.72 -2.67
C ALA A 70 7.39 8.65 -3.29
N MET A 71 7.85 9.64 -2.52
CA MET A 71 8.89 10.55 -2.99
C MET A 71 9.97 10.83 -1.95
N THR A 72 11.12 11.28 -2.45
CA THR A 72 12.21 11.83 -1.64
C THR A 72 12.91 12.96 -2.37
N PHE A 73 13.74 13.71 -1.66
CA PHE A 73 14.52 14.80 -2.24
C PHE A 73 15.99 14.43 -2.35
N TYR A 74 16.59 14.75 -3.48
CA TYR A 74 18.03 14.68 -3.66
C TYR A 74 18.53 15.93 -4.39
N ARG A 75 19.35 16.74 -3.71
CA ARG A 75 19.72 18.09 -4.17
C ARG A 75 18.45 18.91 -4.45
N ASP A 76 18.34 19.53 -5.62
CA ASP A 76 17.21 20.37 -6.01
C ASP A 76 16.11 19.60 -6.77
N THR A 77 16.17 18.26 -6.81
CA THR A 77 15.25 17.40 -7.54
C THR A 77 14.36 16.59 -6.62
N ILE A 78 13.19 16.21 -7.12
CA ILE A 78 12.29 15.24 -6.50
C ILE A 78 12.51 13.90 -7.20
N TRP A 79 12.59 12.83 -6.41
CA TRP A 79 12.64 11.46 -6.90
C TRP A 79 11.38 10.75 -6.43
N VAL A 80 10.69 10.10 -7.36
CA VAL A 80 9.39 9.48 -7.12
C VAL A 80 9.37 8.06 -7.66
N THR A 81 8.70 7.17 -6.95
CA THR A 81 8.42 5.82 -7.39
C THR A 81 7.06 5.75 -8.09
N GLU A 82 7.00 5.04 -9.21
CA GLU A 82 5.75 4.60 -9.84
C GLU A 82 5.54 3.13 -9.51
N GLU A 83 4.34 2.79 -9.04
CA GLU A 83 4.01 1.46 -8.50
C GLU A 83 4.27 0.32 -9.50
N GLY A 84 3.98 0.58 -10.76
CA GLY A 84 3.86 -0.45 -11.79
C GLY A 84 2.50 -1.13 -11.80
N THR A 85 2.14 -1.66 -12.95
CA THR A 85 0.90 -2.40 -13.21
C THR A 85 1.21 -3.64 -14.04
N ALA A 86 0.20 -4.42 -14.39
CA ALA A 86 0.37 -5.56 -15.30
C ALA A 86 0.91 -5.15 -16.69
N THR A 87 0.70 -3.89 -17.10
CA THR A 87 1.08 -3.36 -18.42
C THR A 87 2.17 -2.30 -18.38
N SER A 88 2.52 -1.80 -17.21
CA SER A 88 3.54 -0.77 -17.01
C SER A 88 4.49 -1.19 -15.89
N PRO A 89 5.80 -1.36 -16.18
CA PRO A 89 6.75 -1.81 -15.15
C PRO A 89 6.92 -0.74 -14.06
N PRO A 90 7.26 -1.15 -12.82
CA PRO A 90 7.68 -0.22 -11.78
C PRO A 90 8.85 0.65 -12.24
N ALA A 91 8.84 1.92 -11.85
CA ALA A 91 9.86 2.88 -12.28
C ALA A 91 10.22 3.89 -11.20
N VAL A 92 11.46 4.36 -11.22
CA VAL A 92 11.92 5.54 -10.49
C VAL A 92 12.06 6.69 -11.47
N LYS A 93 11.40 7.81 -11.15
CA LYS A 93 11.45 9.05 -11.93
C LYS A 93 12.18 10.13 -11.15
N GLN A 94 12.87 11.00 -11.87
CA GLN A 94 13.42 12.24 -11.35
C GLN A 94 12.65 13.41 -11.94
N ILE A 95 12.31 14.38 -11.10
CA ILE A 95 11.61 15.61 -11.47
C ILE A 95 12.53 16.78 -11.16
N ASP A 96 12.84 17.59 -12.17
CA ASP A 96 13.67 18.77 -12.01
C ASP A 96 12.87 19.96 -11.41
N ASN A 97 13.56 21.06 -11.15
CA ASN A 97 12.94 22.28 -10.61
C ASN A 97 11.97 22.99 -11.57
N LYS A 98 11.87 22.53 -12.82
CA LYS A 98 10.92 23.02 -13.84
C LYS A 98 9.74 22.08 -14.02
N GLY A 99 9.71 20.94 -13.28
CA GLY A 99 8.67 19.92 -13.41
C GLY A 99 8.91 18.90 -14.53
N ASN A 100 10.07 18.94 -15.22
CA ASN A 100 10.37 17.94 -16.24
C ASN A 100 10.67 16.59 -15.61
N VAL A 101 10.07 15.52 -16.16
CA VAL A 101 10.19 14.15 -15.67
C VAL A 101 11.19 13.35 -16.50
N THR A 102 12.13 12.71 -15.84
CA THR A 102 13.10 11.78 -16.44
C THR A 102 13.00 10.41 -15.79
N THR A 103 12.89 9.36 -16.59
CA THR A 103 12.94 7.97 -16.10
C THR A 103 14.39 7.61 -15.79
N ILE A 104 14.66 7.20 -14.54
CA ILE A 104 16.00 6.87 -14.05
C ILE A 104 16.25 5.37 -14.00
N LEU A 105 15.25 4.62 -13.51
CA LEU A 105 15.32 3.18 -13.36
C LEU A 105 13.95 2.57 -13.66
N THR A 106 13.93 1.45 -14.37
CA THR A 106 12.73 0.63 -14.55
C THR A 106 13.04 -0.83 -14.28
N ALA A 107 12.02 -1.62 -13.98
CA ALA A 107 12.18 -3.06 -13.81
C ALA A 107 12.78 -3.75 -15.04
N THR A 108 12.56 -3.21 -16.25
CA THR A 108 13.08 -3.76 -17.52
C THR A 108 14.59 -3.55 -17.71
N MET A 109 15.20 -2.67 -16.93
CA MET A 109 16.66 -2.44 -16.91
C MET A 109 17.41 -3.42 -16.00
N LEU A 110 16.67 -4.21 -15.22
CA LEU A 110 17.20 -5.15 -14.23
C LEU A 110 16.91 -6.59 -14.64
N PRO A 111 17.60 -7.58 -14.07
CA PRO A 111 17.24 -8.98 -14.28
C PRO A 111 15.77 -9.26 -13.92
N ALA A 112 15.12 -10.14 -14.69
CA ALA A 112 13.71 -10.44 -14.50
C ALA A 112 13.41 -10.88 -13.06
N GLY A 113 12.28 -10.38 -12.52
CA GLY A 113 11.84 -10.68 -11.16
C GLY A 113 12.58 -9.93 -10.04
N THR A 114 13.60 -9.13 -10.34
CA THR A 114 14.34 -8.35 -9.34
C THR A 114 13.48 -7.23 -8.75
N MET A 115 12.66 -6.59 -9.56
CA MET A 115 11.74 -5.53 -9.15
C MET A 115 10.40 -5.75 -9.84
N VAL A 116 9.35 -5.98 -9.05
CA VAL A 116 7.99 -6.18 -9.55
C VAL A 116 7.00 -5.30 -8.77
N SER A 117 5.81 -5.11 -9.32
CA SER A 117 4.73 -4.32 -8.68
C SER A 117 4.25 -4.99 -7.38
N PRO A 118 3.90 -4.18 -6.35
CA PRO A 118 4.09 -2.74 -6.27
C PRO A 118 5.49 -2.32 -5.82
N MET A 119 5.92 -1.15 -6.28
CA MET A 119 7.02 -0.40 -5.69
C MET A 119 6.44 0.75 -4.88
N THR A 120 6.73 0.80 -3.60
CA THR A 120 5.96 1.57 -2.62
C THR A 120 6.76 2.60 -1.85
N GLY A 121 8.08 2.50 -1.81
CA GLY A 121 8.89 3.41 -1.00
C GLY A 121 10.20 3.80 -1.62
N ILE A 122 10.61 5.05 -1.39
CA ILE A 122 11.91 5.58 -1.75
C ILE A 122 12.39 6.58 -0.69
N VAL A 123 13.66 6.47 -0.31
CA VAL A 123 14.32 7.47 0.51
C VAL A 123 15.79 7.63 0.07
N PHE A 124 16.32 8.83 0.13
CA PHE A 124 17.75 9.07 -0.07
C PHE A 124 18.42 9.26 1.28
N ASP A 125 19.33 8.36 1.61
CA ASP A 125 20.13 8.43 2.83
C ASP A 125 21.53 7.83 2.61
N ARG A 126 22.55 8.36 3.29
CA ARG A 126 23.95 7.82 3.28
C ARG A 126 24.53 7.66 1.86
N GLY A 127 24.13 8.51 0.91
CA GLY A 127 24.63 8.48 -0.47
C GLY A 127 23.99 7.42 -1.37
N TRP A 128 22.92 6.77 -0.91
CA TRP A 128 22.16 5.78 -1.63
C TRP A 128 20.67 6.16 -1.69
N PHE A 129 20.01 5.78 -2.78
CA PHE A 129 18.57 5.62 -2.81
C PHE A 129 18.23 4.23 -2.30
N TRP A 130 17.29 4.18 -1.37
CA TRP A 130 16.71 2.98 -0.78
C TRP A 130 15.32 2.80 -1.33
N LEU A 131 15.06 1.65 -1.92
CA LEU A 131 13.75 1.31 -2.49
C LEU A 131 13.07 0.22 -1.65
N VAL A 132 11.76 0.35 -1.49
CA VAL A 132 10.90 -0.71 -0.99
C VAL A 132 10.01 -1.18 -2.13
N HIS A 133 10.08 -2.45 -2.45
CA HIS A 133 9.37 -3.04 -3.59
C HIS A 133 9.14 -4.54 -3.39
N ARG A 134 8.45 -5.18 -4.32
CA ARG A 134 8.38 -6.64 -4.41
C ARG A 134 9.45 -7.20 -5.36
N GLN A 135 9.83 -8.47 -5.13
CA GLN A 135 10.62 -9.27 -6.07
C GLN A 135 10.12 -10.72 -6.12
N THR A 136 10.34 -11.41 -7.25
CA THR A 136 9.95 -12.82 -7.44
C THR A 136 11.13 -13.76 -7.70
N ASN A 137 12.34 -13.23 -7.84
CA ASN A 137 13.57 -13.99 -8.06
C ASN A 137 14.33 -14.30 -6.76
N SER A 138 13.67 -14.22 -5.60
CA SER A 138 14.28 -14.61 -4.34
C SER A 138 14.63 -16.10 -4.35
N THR A 139 15.87 -16.44 -4.03
CA THR A 139 16.34 -17.83 -3.95
C THR A 139 15.66 -18.64 -2.87
N ASN A 140 15.18 -17.98 -1.81
CA ASN A 140 14.49 -18.61 -0.69
C ASN A 140 12.98 -18.80 -0.91
N ALA A 141 12.40 -18.05 -1.86
CA ALA A 141 10.97 -18.09 -2.20
C ALA A 141 10.80 -17.91 -3.73
N PRO A 142 11.22 -18.89 -4.56
CA PRO A 142 11.17 -18.74 -6.02
C PRO A 142 9.73 -18.56 -6.51
N GLY A 143 9.48 -17.50 -7.29
CA GLY A 143 8.15 -17.22 -7.85
C GLY A 143 7.15 -16.58 -6.89
N VAL A 144 7.44 -16.52 -5.59
CA VAL A 144 6.60 -15.83 -4.60
C VAL A 144 6.97 -14.34 -4.58
N PRO A 145 6.00 -13.42 -4.71
CA PRO A 145 6.27 -11.99 -4.61
C PRO A 145 6.58 -11.60 -3.16
N VAL A 146 7.85 -11.57 -2.78
CA VAL A 146 8.28 -11.16 -1.44
C VAL A 146 8.69 -9.69 -1.43
N GLY A 147 8.49 -9.01 -0.32
CA GLY A 147 8.99 -7.66 -0.11
C GLY A 147 10.50 -7.61 -0.02
N ALA A 148 11.08 -6.56 -0.58
CA ALA A 148 12.51 -6.35 -0.65
C ALA A 148 12.89 -4.89 -0.38
N ILE A 149 14.09 -4.71 0.16
CA ILE A 149 14.80 -3.44 0.26
C ILE A 149 15.98 -3.52 -0.69
N SER A 150 16.06 -2.59 -1.64
CA SER A 150 17.17 -2.49 -2.60
C SER A 150 17.80 -1.10 -2.57
N LEU A 151 19.04 -1.02 -3.02
CA LEU A 151 19.85 0.18 -3.04
C LEU A 151 20.35 0.48 -4.45
N PHE A 152 20.50 1.76 -4.76
CA PHE A 152 21.29 2.20 -5.92
C PHE A 152 21.90 3.60 -5.69
N ARG A 153 22.96 3.92 -6.43
CA ARG A 153 23.58 5.25 -6.40
C ARG A 153 22.99 6.14 -7.50
N PRO A 154 22.81 7.45 -7.23
CA PRO A 154 22.18 8.37 -8.19
C PRO A 154 22.95 8.52 -9.52
N ASN A 155 24.28 8.33 -9.52
CA ASN A 155 25.12 8.48 -10.70
C ASN A 155 25.24 7.20 -11.55
N ASP A 156 24.85 6.04 -11.02
CA ASP A 156 24.84 4.77 -11.74
C ASP A 156 23.74 3.86 -11.18
N PRO A 157 22.47 4.13 -11.48
CA PRO A 157 21.35 3.41 -10.88
C PRO A 157 21.30 1.93 -11.21
N VAL A 158 21.65 1.55 -12.44
CA VAL A 158 21.61 0.15 -12.89
C VAL A 158 22.84 -0.62 -12.43
N GLY A 159 24.04 -0.06 -12.60
CA GLY A 159 25.29 -0.74 -12.29
C GLY A 159 25.53 -0.92 -10.78
N THR A 160 24.91 -0.08 -9.96
CA THR A 160 25.03 -0.16 -8.48
C THR A 160 23.80 -0.75 -7.79
N PHE A 161 22.77 -1.16 -8.58
CA PHE A 161 21.56 -1.76 -8.00
C PHE A 161 21.89 -3.07 -7.27
N GLN A 162 21.44 -3.15 -6.02
CA GLN A 162 21.60 -4.37 -5.22
C GLN A 162 20.43 -4.54 -4.26
N THR A 163 19.95 -5.77 -4.11
CA THR A 163 18.99 -6.13 -3.07
C THR A 163 19.73 -6.37 -1.76
N LEU A 164 19.36 -5.64 -0.73
CA LEU A 164 19.97 -5.72 0.59
C LEU A 164 19.27 -6.75 1.49
N ILE A 165 17.94 -6.70 1.51
CA ILE A 165 17.10 -7.62 2.30
C ILE A 165 15.91 -8.03 1.41
N ALA A 166 15.55 -9.31 1.44
CA ALA A 166 14.35 -9.83 0.79
C ALA A 166 13.71 -10.91 1.65
N GLY A 167 12.37 -11.06 1.53
CA GLY A 167 11.62 -12.08 2.24
C GLY A 167 10.58 -11.52 3.23
N PHE A 168 10.22 -10.24 3.13
CA PHE A 168 9.06 -9.72 3.86
C PHE A 168 7.76 -10.28 3.28
N PRO A 169 6.68 -10.46 4.08
CA PRO A 169 5.42 -11.06 3.63
C PRO A 169 4.58 -10.10 2.78
N SER A 170 5.13 -9.60 1.68
CA SER A 170 4.52 -8.61 0.79
C SER A 170 3.75 -9.24 -0.37
N PHE A 171 3.52 -10.54 -0.40
CA PHE A 171 2.79 -11.26 -1.44
C PHE A 171 1.27 -11.03 -1.40
N GLY A 172 0.76 -10.58 -0.26
CA GLY A 172 -0.66 -10.43 0.00
C GLY A 172 -1.23 -9.06 -0.38
N ASP A 173 -2.29 -8.68 0.31
CA ASP A 173 -3.05 -7.45 0.06
C ASP A 173 -2.26 -6.19 0.37
N HIS A 174 -1.34 -6.28 1.33
CA HIS A 174 -0.60 -5.12 1.81
C HIS A 174 0.91 -5.31 1.59
N PRO A 175 1.56 -4.35 0.91
CA PRO A 175 3.01 -4.35 0.73
C PRO A 175 3.74 -3.70 1.91
N ASN A 176 5.03 -4.00 2.06
CA ASN A 176 5.93 -3.10 2.77
C ASN A 176 5.99 -1.76 2.02
N SER A 177 6.11 -0.63 2.73
CA SER A 177 5.95 0.67 2.06
C SER A 177 7.05 1.68 2.35
N GLN A 178 7.51 1.80 3.58
CA GLN A 178 8.40 2.90 3.94
C GLN A 178 9.58 2.45 4.78
N ILE A 179 10.73 3.09 4.56
CA ILE A 179 11.93 2.96 5.38
C ILE A 179 12.32 4.33 5.93
N VAL A 180 12.70 4.39 7.21
CA VAL A 180 13.21 5.61 7.85
C VAL A 180 14.45 5.31 8.68
N PHE A 181 15.31 6.31 8.87
CA PHE A 181 16.59 6.17 9.56
C PHE A 181 16.57 6.86 10.91
N GLY A 182 16.89 6.12 11.95
CA GLY A 182 16.95 6.59 13.32
C GLY A 182 18.28 7.25 13.68
N ALA A 183 18.23 8.14 14.67
CA ALA A 183 19.42 8.74 15.26
C ALA A 183 20.32 7.71 15.99
N ASP A 184 19.80 6.52 16.25
CA ASP A 184 20.52 5.38 16.81
C ASP A 184 21.32 4.60 15.75
N GLY A 185 21.32 5.06 14.50
CA GLY A 185 22.03 4.45 13.38
C GLY A 185 21.26 3.30 12.70
N ARG A 186 20.09 2.91 13.21
CA ARG A 186 19.28 1.84 12.64
C ARG A 186 18.31 2.36 11.58
N ALA A 187 18.00 1.51 10.63
CA ALA A 187 16.88 1.69 9.71
C ALA A 187 15.64 0.97 10.26
N TYR A 188 14.47 1.58 10.05
CA TYR A 188 13.17 1.05 10.46
C TYR A 188 12.31 0.80 9.23
N ILE A 189 11.60 -0.31 9.19
CA ILE A 189 10.70 -0.71 8.10
C ILE A 189 9.42 -1.29 8.67
N ASN A 190 8.31 -1.02 8.01
CA ASN A 190 7.03 -1.64 8.29
C ASN A 190 6.90 -3.00 7.59
N GLY A 191 6.13 -3.90 8.19
CA GLY A 191 5.70 -5.17 7.62
C GLY A 191 4.19 -5.29 7.69
N ALA A 192 3.50 -5.13 6.55
CA ALA A 192 2.06 -5.22 6.49
C ALA A 192 1.56 -6.67 6.51
N ALA A 193 0.35 -6.92 7.04
CA ALA A 193 -0.24 -8.24 7.04
C ALA A 193 -0.74 -8.61 5.63
N PRO A 194 -0.49 -9.84 5.15
CA PRO A 194 -0.97 -10.30 3.85
C PRO A 194 -2.48 -10.35 3.69
N THR A 195 -3.24 -10.48 4.77
CA THR A 195 -4.70 -10.57 4.76
C THR A 195 -5.35 -9.37 5.46
N ASN A 196 -6.66 -9.29 5.35
CA ASN A 196 -7.47 -8.26 6.00
C ASN A 196 -7.48 -8.39 7.53
N SER A 197 -7.67 -9.62 8.03
CA SER A 197 -7.93 -9.87 9.47
C SER A 197 -7.31 -11.17 9.95
N SER A 198 -6.13 -11.51 9.42
CA SER A 198 -5.32 -12.71 9.68
C SER A 198 -5.95 -14.03 9.22
N VAL A 199 -7.04 -13.99 8.46
CA VAL A 199 -7.70 -15.16 7.89
C VAL A 199 -7.65 -15.08 6.38
N VAL A 200 -7.03 -16.07 5.73
CA VAL A 200 -7.04 -16.19 4.28
C VAL A 200 -8.44 -16.56 3.82
N GLY A 201 -8.99 -15.80 2.89
CA GLY A 201 -10.36 -15.94 2.43
C GLY A 201 -10.52 -15.69 0.93
N PRO A 202 -11.78 -15.72 0.44
CA PRO A 202 -12.10 -15.47 -0.96
C PRO A 202 -11.71 -14.08 -1.46
N ASP A 203 -11.57 -13.12 -0.56
CA ASP A 203 -11.10 -11.78 -0.82
C ASP A 203 -9.59 -11.72 -1.15
N ASN A 204 -8.84 -12.77 -0.85
CA ASN A 204 -7.40 -12.85 -1.11
C ASN A 204 -7.11 -13.54 -2.44
N GLY A 205 -7.22 -12.81 -3.56
CA GLY A 205 -7.01 -13.35 -4.91
C GLY A 205 -5.66 -14.04 -5.11
N TRP A 206 -4.64 -13.67 -4.34
CA TRP A 206 -3.33 -14.34 -4.36
C TRP A 206 -3.36 -15.79 -3.88
N ALA A 207 -4.34 -16.18 -3.03
CA ALA A 207 -4.49 -17.56 -2.58
C ALA A 207 -4.77 -18.55 -3.72
N LEU A 208 -5.30 -18.07 -4.86
CA LEU A 208 -5.50 -18.88 -6.07
C LEU A 208 -4.20 -19.34 -6.72
N THR A 209 -3.17 -18.49 -6.68
CA THR A 209 -1.87 -18.77 -7.31
C THR A 209 -0.86 -19.35 -6.33
N THR A 210 -1.03 -19.10 -5.04
CA THR A 210 -0.13 -19.51 -3.96
C THR A 210 -0.90 -20.06 -2.75
N PRO A 211 -1.68 -21.17 -2.92
CA PRO A 211 -2.64 -21.63 -1.91
C PRO A 211 -2.01 -22.12 -0.60
N THR A 212 -0.70 -22.32 -0.56
CA THR A 212 0.03 -22.74 0.64
C THR A 212 0.49 -21.59 1.50
N LEU A 213 0.39 -20.34 1.01
CA LEU A 213 0.77 -19.17 1.78
C LEU A 213 -0.31 -18.78 2.80
N GLN A 214 0.12 -18.15 3.86
CA GLN A 214 -0.71 -17.74 5.00
C GLN A 214 -0.21 -16.42 5.57
N ASP A 215 -0.89 -15.88 6.55
CA ASP A 215 -0.31 -14.81 7.37
C ASP A 215 0.81 -15.35 8.25
N PHE A 216 1.78 -14.49 8.52
CA PHE A 216 2.92 -14.79 9.36
C PHE A 216 2.93 -13.83 10.55
N PRO A 217 2.86 -14.33 11.81
CA PRO A 217 2.86 -13.44 12.97
C PRO A 217 4.23 -12.81 13.21
N GLY A 218 4.24 -11.63 13.87
CA GLY A 218 5.47 -10.93 14.23
C GLY A 218 6.27 -11.60 15.33
N MET A 219 5.59 -12.39 16.18
CA MET A 219 6.18 -13.22 17.24
C MET A 219 5.43 -14.54 17.34
N ASP A 220 5.97 -15.51 18.07
CA ASP A 220 5.27 -16.77 18.34
C ASP A 220 3.93 -16.49 19.03
N ILE A 221 2.84 -17.07 18.51
CA ILE A 221 1.46 -16.91 19.03
C ILE A 221 0.85 -18.26 19.36
N GLU A 222 -0.18 -18.28 20.22
CA GLU A 222 -1.03 -19.45 20.45
C GLU A 222 -2.42 -19.20 19.89
N LEU A 223 -2.90 -20.09 19.02
CA LEU A 223 -4.22 -19.99 18.38
C LEU A 223 -5.36 -20.42 19.32
N SER A 224 -6.55 -19.87 19.07
CA SER A 224 -7.76 -20.20 19.81
C SER A 224 -8.33 -21.58 19.46
N GLY A 225 -8.01 -22.12 18.29
CA GLY A 225 -8.61 -23.34 17.75
C GLY A 225 -9.95 -23.09 17.05
N ILE A 226 -10.20 -21.86 16.60
CA ILE A 226 -11.45 -21.45 15.97
C ILE A 226 -11.21 -21.15 14.51
N GLY A 227 -11.92 -21.86 13.62
CA GLY A 227 -11.89 -21.62 12.18
C GLY A 227 -13.05 -20.76 11.71
N TYR A 228 -12.80 -20.02 10.66
CA TYR A 228 -13.78 -19.18 9.97
C TYR A 228 -14.22 -19.87 8.69
N GLN A 229 -15.53 -19.96 8.51
CA GLN A 229 -16.12 -20.59 7.34
C GLN A 229 -16.28 -19.58 6.19
N THR A 230 -15.91 -19.96 4.99
CA THR A 230 -16.22 -19.21 3.78
C THR A 230 -17.73 -19.18 3.55
N LEU A 231 -18.33 -18.00 3.52
CA LEU A 231 -19.79 -17.81 3.52
C LEU A 231 -20.44 -17.99 2.15
N ILE A 232 -19.70 -17.91 1.06
CA ILE A 232 -20.24 -17.92 -0.31
C ILE A 232 -19.36 -18.82 -1.18
N PRO A 233 -19.97 -19.70 -2.04
CA PRO A 233 -19.22 -20.40 -3.06
C PRO A 233 -18.58 -19.37 -3.99
N PHE A 234 -17.26 -19.36 -4.05
CA PHE A 234 -16.48 -18.37 -4.77
C PHE A 234 -16.11 -18.92 -6.18
N PRO A 235 -16.78 -18.48 -7.27
CA PRO A 235 -16.57 -19.02 -8.59
C PRO A 235 -15.13 -19.03 -9.10
N PRO A 236 -14.26 -18.04 -8.78
CA PRO A 236 -12.86 -18.10 -9.19
C PRO A 236 -12.03 -19.21 -8.54
N LEU A 237 -12.44 -19.73 -7.37
CA LEU A 237 -11.77 -20.87 -6.73
C LEU A 237 -12.23 -22.22 -7.29
N ASP A 238 -13.34 -22.23 -8.02
CA ASP A 238 -13.84 -23.39 -8.76
C ASP A 238 -14.04 -23.04 -10.25
N PRO A 239 -12.99 -23.17 -11.09
CA PRO A 239 -13.09 -22.92 -12.53
C PRO A 239 -14.12 -23.82 -13.25
N ALA A 240 -14.54 -24.91 -12.62
CA ALA A 240 -15.53 -25.83 -13.17
C ALA A 240 -16.98 -25.43 -12.88
N GLY A 241 -17.19 -24.35 -12.10
CA GLY A 241 -18.52 -23.83 -11.78
C GLY A 241 -19.31 -24.73 -10.81
N GLY A 242 -18.62 -25.58 -10.06
CA GLY A 242 -19.23 -26.37 -8.99
C GLY A 242 -19.55 -25.50 -7.77
N THR A 243 -20.42 -25.95 -6.90
CA THR A 243 -20.57 -25.40 -5.56
C THR A 243 -19.35 -25.83 -4.75
N SER A 244 -18.34 -24.94 -4.60
CA SER A 244 -17.25 -25.24 -3.67
C SER A 244 -17.86 -25.47 -2.29
N ALA A 245 -17.45 -26.58 -1.65
CA ALA A 245 -17.77 -26.81 -0.26
C ALA A 245 -17.26 -25.61 0.54
N ALA A 246 -18.02 -25.20 1.57
CA ALA A 246 -17.59 -24.14 2.44
C ALA A 246 -16.27 -24.54 3.11
N GLU A 247 -15.22 -23.80 2.83
CA GLU A 247 -13.90 -24.03 3.41
C GLU A 247 -13.82 -23.42 4.81
N ILE A 248 -13.10 -24.06 5.70
CA ILE A 248 -12.82 -23.56 7.04
C ILE A 248 -11.35 -23.18 7.10
N THR A 249 -11.09 -21.94 7.52
CA THR A 249 -9.72 -21.41 7.66
C THR A 249 -9.54 -20.82 9.04
N GLU A 250 -8.55 -21.30 9.77
CA GLU A 250 -8.16 -20.70 11.04
C GLU A 250 -7.19 -19.52 10.78
N PRO A 251 -7.18 -18.48 11.65
CA PRO A 251 -6.20 -17.40 11.54
C PRO A 251 -4.76 -17.91 11.44
N TYR A 252 -3.95 -17.25 10.63
CA TYR A 252 -2.55 -17.63 10.37
C TYR A 252 -2.36 -19.01 9.74
N MET A 253 -3.40 -19.58 9.12
CA MET A 253 -3.33 -20.81 8.35
C MET A 253 -3.64 -20.56 6.88
N ALA A 254 -3.18 -21.47 6.02
CA ALA A 254 -3.49 -21.43 4.59
C ALA A 254 -5.00 -21.63 4.36
N PHE A 255 -5.51 -21.11 3.23
CA PHE A 255 -6.92 -21.23 2.88
C PHE A 255 -7.40 -22.69 2.89
N GLY A 256 -8.53 -22.97 3.52
CA GLY A 256 -9.10 -24.32 3.63
C GLY A 256 -8.29 -25.26 4.51
N GLY A 257 -7.34 -24.76 5.29
CA GLY A 257 -6.50 -25.60 6.18
C GLY A 257 -7.25 -26.23 7.36
N GLY A 258 -8.54 -25.93 7.52
CA GLY A 258 -9.36 -26.43 8.64
C GLY A 258 -9.04 -25.72 9.95
N THR A 259 -9.32 -26.41 11.07
CA THR A 259 -9.00 -25.95 12.43
C THR A 259 -7.88 -26.78 13.03
N VAL A 260 -7.10 -26.18 13.91
CA VAL A 260 -6.09 -26.86 14.73
C VAL A 260 -6.55 -26.89 16.19
N PRO A 261 -5.98 -27.76 17.05
CA PRO A 261 -6.29 -27.75 18.48
C PRO A 261 -6.01 -26.38 19.10
N ALA A 262 -6.87 -25.93 20.00
CA ALA A 262 -6.64 -24.73 20.78
C ALA A 262 -5.24 -24.77 21.43
N ARG A 263 -4.57 -23.61 21.49
CA ARG A 263 -3.20 -23.43 21.95
C ARG A 263 -2.11 -24.01 21.03
N THR A 264 -2.46 -24.34 19.78
CA THR A 264 -1.43 -24.61 18.76
C THR A 264 -0.55 -23.38 18.59
N VAL A 265 0.77 -23.59 18.64
CA VAL A 265 1.75 -22.51 18.49
C VAL A 265 2.10 -22.30 17.03
N VAL A 266 1.83 -21.09 16.52
CA VAL A 266 2.33 -20.64 15.22
C VAL A 266 3.63 -19.86 15.44
N LYS A 267 4.68 -20.31 14.77
CA LYS A 267 6.01 -19.71 14.88
C LYS A 267 6.15 -18.48 14.00
N ALA A 268 6.78 -17.43 14.53
CA ALA A 268 7.19 -16.29 13.74
C ALA A 268 8.40 -16.66 12.85
N PRO A 269 8.39 -16.26 11.56
CA PRO A 269 9.57 -16.38 10.74
C PRO A 269 10.65 -15.39 11.17
N THR A 270 11.89 -15.77 11.01
CA THR A 270 13.04 -14.90 11.27
C THR A 270 14.09 -15.07 10.17
N PRO A 271 15.03 -14.13 9.98
CA PRO A 271 16.10 -14.29 9.01
C PRO A 271 16.96 -15.53 9.21
N ALA A 272 17.12 -15.97 10.47
CA ALA A 272 17.84 -17.20 10.80
C ALA A 272 17.01 -18.49 10.62
N LYS A 273 15.68 -18.36 10.62
CA LYS A 273 14.71 -19.46 10.48
C LYS A 273 13.53 -19.01 9.61
N PRO A 274 13.74 -18.87 8.30
CA PRO A 274 12.67 -18.52 7.38
C PRO A 274 11.57 -19.61 7.35
N ILE A 275 10.32 -19.17 7.13
CA ILE A 275 9.19 -20.07 6.89
C ILE A 275 8.70 -19.79 5.46
N GLN A 276 8.73 -20.78 4.58
CA GLN A 276 8.36 -20.63 3.16
C GLN A 276 9.13 -19.47 2.45
N GLY A 277 10.37 -19.22 2.86
CA GLY A 277 11.18 -18.11 2.35
C GLY A 277 10.87 -16.73 2.94
N ILE A 278 9.88 -16.65 3.82
CA ILE A 278 9.53 -15.43 4.56
C ILE A 278 10.40 -15.34 5.81
N ILE A 279 10.98 -14.16 6.05
CA ILE A 279 11.97 -13.89 7.12
C ILE A 279 11.42 -12.97 8.22
N ALA A 280 10.21 -12.46 8.08
CA ALA A 280 9.59 -11.48 8.97
C ALA A 280 8.08 -11.71 9.04
N GLY A 281 7.45 -11.39 10.16
CA GLY A 281 5.99 -11.40 10.26
C GLY A 281 5.34 -10.17 9.66
N GLY A 282 4.05 -10.27 9.35
CA GLY A 282 3.20 -9.16 8.95
C GLY A 282 2.67 -8.35 10.14
N GLY A 283 2.10 -7.19 9.87
CA GLY A 283 1.54 -6.32 10.91
C GLY A 283 2.58 -5.83 11.93
N THR A 284 3.76 -5.43 11.48
CA THR A 284 4.94 -5.22 12.32
C THR A 284 5.72 -3.97 11.96
N VAL A 285 6.59 -3.55 12.88
CA VAL A 285 7.72 -2.64 12.59
C VAL A 285 9.00 -3.36 13.00
N TYR A 286 9.93 -3.44 12.09
CA TYR A 286 11.29 -3.94 12.34
C TYR A 286 12.32 -2.83 12.27
N SER A 287 13.42 -3.00 12.98
CA SER A 287 14.64 -2.23 12.75
C SER A 287 15.79 -3.16 12.37
N PHE A 288 16.76 -2.64 11.63
CA PHE A 288 17.99 -3.38 11.28
C PHE A 288 19.18 -2.43 11.23
N ASP A 289 20.39 -2.97 11.33
CA ASP A 289 21.63 -2.23 11.12
C ASP A 289 21.95 -2.22 9.62
N PRO A 290 21.84 -1.05 8.95
CA PRO A 290 22.03 -0.96 7.50
C PRO A 290 23.51 -1.09 7.07
N ASP A 291 24.44 -0.94 8.00
CA ASP A 291 25.89 -1.01 7.73
C ASP A 291 26.49 -2.39 8.07
N ALA A 292 25.68 -3.31 8.61
CA ALA A 292 26.13 -4.66 8.92
C ALA A 292 26.45 -5.46 7.65
N ALA A 293 27.38 -6.38 7.74
CA ALA A 293 27.74 -7.28 6.62
C ALA A 293 26.54 -8.11 6.14
N ASN A 294 25.59 -8.44 7.01
CA ASN A 294 24.31 -9.04 6.69
C ASN A 294 23.20 -8.33 7.48
N PRO A 295 22.63 -7.26 6.93
CA PRO A 295 21.61 -6.47 7.62
C PRO A 295 20.38 -7.28 8.04
N ALA A 296 19.96 -8.28 7.26
CA ALA A 296 18.81 -9.12 7.60
C ALA A 296 18.99 -9.82 8.95
N LEU A 297 20.19 -10.33 9.26
CA LEU A 297 20.47 -11.00 10.53
C LEU A 297 20.47 -10.06 11.75
N THR A 298 20.47 -8.75 11.53
CA THR A 298 20.42 -7.73 12.58
C THR A 298 18.99 -7.23 12.86
N MET A 299 18.01 -7.79 12.14
CA MET A 299 16.59 -7.41 12.30
C MET A 299 16.11 -7.63 13.73
N ARG A 300 15.36 -6.66 14.23
CA ARG A 300 14.69 -6.68 15.54
C ARG A 300 13.25 -6.28 15.37
N LEU A 301 12.35 -7.00 16.00
CA LEU A 301 10.95 -6.61 16.12
C LEU A 301 10.84 -5.43 17.09
N GLU A 302 10.33 -4.31 16.63
CA GLU A 302 10.14 -3.09 17.41
C GLU A 302 8.70 -2.93 17.91
N ALA A 303 7.72 -3.39 17.10
CA ALA A 303 6.30 -3.36 17.42
C ALA A 303 5.55 -4.36 16.55
N TRP A 304 4.37 -4.81 16.99
CA TRP A 304 3.53 -5.75 16.26
C TRP A 304 2.05 -5.58 16.60
N GLY A 305 1.19 -6.28 15.85
CA GLY A 305 -0.25 -6.20 16.02
C GLY A 305 -0.87 -5.02 15.29
N PHE A 306 -0.27 -4.60 14.20
CA PHE A 306 -0.88 -3.75 13.19
C PHE A 306 -1.54 -4.60 12.11
N ARG A 307 -2.46 -4.04 11.34
CA ARG A 307 -2.95 -4.68 10.12
C ARG A 307 -2.11 -4.23 8.91
N ASN A 308 -2.15 -2.95 8.62
CA ASN A 308 -1.42 -2.36 7.52
C ASN A 308 -0.71 -1.08 7.98
N PRO A 309 0.45 -1.20 8.64
CA PRO A 309 1.22 -0.05 9.11
C PRO A 309 1.90 0.65 7.92
N TYR A 310 1.13 1.37 7.09
CA TYR A 310 1.59 1.87 5.80
C TYR A 310 2.64 2.96 5.92
N GLY A 311 2.41 3.99 6.71
CA GLY A 311 3.36 5.08 6.93
C GLY A 311 4.11 4.93 8.25
N ILE A 312 5.41 5.19 8.24
CA ILE A 312 6.23 5.29 9.45
C ILE A 312 7.07 6.56 9.40
N GLY A 313 7.23 7.23 10.54
CA GLY A 313 8.00 8.48 10.62
C GLY A 313 8.59 8.70 11.99
N ILE A 314 9.89 9.03 12.06
CA ILE A 314 10.54 9.37 13.31
C ILE A 314 10.26 10.84 13.63
N ASP A 315 9.82 11.12 14.86
CA ASP A 315 9.58 12.46 15.35
C ASP A 315 10.88 13.28 15.32
N PRO A 316 10.97 14.34 14.49
CA PRO A 316 12.18 15.14 14.39
C PRO A 316 12.48 15.96 15.65
N PHE A 317 11.53 16.08 16.59
CA PHE A 317 11.67 16.77 17.86
C PHE A 317 11.87 15.81 19.04
N ASN A 318 11.63 14.49 18.82
CA ASN A 318 11.91 13.44 19.78
C ASN A 318 12.30 12.15 19.05
N PRO A 319 13.60 11.96 18.74
CA PRO A 319 14.06 10.84 17.91
C PRO A 319 13.89 9.46 18.55
N ARG A 320 13.33 9.38 19.76
CA ARG A 320 12.94 8.13 20.41
C ARG A 320 11.50 7.73 20.13
N LYS A 321 10.74 8.52 19.39
CA LYS A 321 9.38 8.22 18.99
C LYS A 321 9.31 7.95 17.50
N LEU A 322 8.76 6.81 17.15
CA LEU A 322 8.35 6.45 15.81
C LEU A 322 6.82 6.49 15.75
N PHE A 323 6.28 7.28 14.85
CA PHE A 323 4.85 7.27 14.54
C PHE A 323 4.57 6.27 13.44
N VAL A 324 3.40 5.63 13.49
CA VAL A 324 2.95 4.59 12.56
C VAL A 324 1.51 4.87 12.20
N SER A 325 1.20 5.12 10.92
CA SER A 325 -0.18 5.10 10.43
C SER A 325 -0.58 3.68 10.09
N ASN A 326 -1.77 3.28 10.48
CA ASN A 326 -2.27 1.92 10.29
C ASN A 326 -3.66 1.96 9.67
N ASN A 327 -3.83 1.31 8.54
CA ASN A 327 -5.17 1.16 7.96
C ASN A 327 -5.92 0.03 8.67
N GLY A 328 -7.10 0.32 9.17
CA GLY A 328 -8.00 -0.60 9.84
C GLY A 328 -8.49 -1.74 8.96
N SER A 329 -9.04 -2.78 9.59
CA SER A 329 -9.61 -3.95 8.89
C SER A 329 -10.93 -3.58 8.21
N ASP A 330 -11.22 -4.24 7.09
CA ASP A 330 -12.39 -3.96 6.25
C ASP A 330 -13.40 -5.12 6.28
N VAL A 331 -14.61 -4.86 5.78
CA VAL A 331 -15.59 -5.92 5.53
C VAL A 331 -15.22 -6.77 4.31
N ARG A 332 -14.49 -6.18 3.36
CA ARG A 332 -14.05 -6.83 2.10
C ARG A 332 -15.21 -7.32 1.24
N GLU A 333 -16.19 -6.46 1.04
CA GLU A 333 -17.33 -6.76 0.19
C GLU A 333 -17.01 -6.47 -1.28
N THR A 334 -17.45 -7.37 -2.16
CA THR A 334 -17.37 -7.18 -3.61
C THR A 334 -18.72 -7.48 -4.24
N THR A 335 -19.18 -6.61 -5.12
CA THR A 335 -20.41 -6.81 -5.89
C THR A 335 -20.07 -7.16 -7.34
N ILE A 336 -20.76 -8.16 -7.89
CA ILE A 336 -20.75 -8.47 -9.32
C ILE A 336 -22.18 -8.33 -9.85
N ASN A 337 -22.36 -7.53 -10.92
CA ASN A 337 -23.66 -7.21 -11.50
C ASN A 337 -24.69 -6.67 -10.50
N GLY A 338 -24.23 -5.89 -9.52
CA GLY A 338 -25.11 -5.31 -8.49
C GLY A 338 -25.56 -6.28 -7.41
N GLN A 339 -25.07 -7.51 -7.41
CA GLN A 339 -25.27 -8.49 -6.33
C GLN A 339 -23.98 -8.64 -5.53
N LEU A 340 -24.11 -8.62 -4.21
CA LEU A 340 -23.00 -8.89 -3.31
C LEU A 340 -22.56 -10.34 -3.46
N VAL A 341 -21.31 -10.55 -3.88
CA VAL A 341 -20.80 -11.86 -4.30
C VAL A 341 -19.75 -12.41 -3.36
N VAL A 342 -18.97 -11.54 -2.72
CA VAL A 342 -17.83 -11.94 -1.89
C VAL A 342 -17.82 -11.10 -0.62
N ARG A 343 -17.57 -11.76 0.49
CA ARG A 343 -17.19 -11.15 1.76
C ARG A 343 -15.98 -11.92 2.29
N GLY A 344 -15.03 -11.23 2.90
CA GLY A 344 -13.89 -11.85 3.57
C GLY A 344 -14.33 -12.93 4.57
N SER A 345 -13.51 -13.95 4.79
CA SER A 345 -13.84 -15.03 5.73
C SER A 345 -13.99 -14.53 7.17
N ARG A 346 -13.26 -13.47 7.54
CA ARG A 346 -13.37 -12.75 8.81
C ARG A 346 -13.57 -11.27 8.56
N PRO A 347 -14.77 -10.83 8.18
CA PRO A 347 -15.07 -9.43 7.93
C PRO A 347 -15.09 -8.64 9.25
N ILE A 348 -14.55 -7.44 9.24
CA ILE A 348 -14.52 -6.52 10.38
C ILE A 348 -15.14 -5.20 9.94
N ASP A 349 -16.10 -4.71 10.71
CA ASP A 349 -16.73 -3.42 10.52
C ASP A 349 -16.17 -2.39 11.51
N ASN A 350 -16.26 -1.12 11.19
CA ASN A 350 -15.94 -0.01 12.09
C ASN A 350 -14.52 -0.08 12.75
N ASP A 351 -13.55 -0.70 12.08
CA ASP A 351 -12.15 -0.60 12.47
C ASP A 351 -11.56 0.64 11.76
N TRP A 352 -11.43 1.71 12.52
CA TRP A 352 -10.95 3.00 12.03
C TRP A 352 -9.45 2.93 11.69
N ASP A 353 -9.01 3.85 10.85
CA ASP A 353 -7.59 4.03 10.61
C ASP A 353 -6.95 4.73 11.81
N ASP A 354 -5.80 4.24 12.23
CA ASP A 354 -5.12 4.68 13.45
C ASP A 354 -3.77 5.35 13.19
N MET A 355 -3.40 6.25 14.10
CA MET A 355 -2.00 6.65 14.29
C MET A 355 -1.50 6.12 15.63
N PHE A 356 -0.37 5.41 15.62
CA PHE A 356 0.27 4.87 16.81
C PHE A 356 1.63 5.51 17.08
N VAL A 357 2.12 5.37 18.33
CA VAL A 357 3.46 5.80 18.73
C VAL A 357 4.23 4.64 19.32
N VAL A 358 5.36 4.32 18.72
CA VAL A 358 6.31 3.32 19.18
C VAL A 358 7.54 4.00 19.77
N ASN A 359 7.90 3.65 21.00
CA ASN A 359 9.15 4.12 21.59
C ASN A 359 10.31 3.28 21.04
N ILE A 360 11.30 3.91 20.42
CA ILE A 360 12.45 3.29 19.79
C ILE A 360 13.77 3.71 20.47
N GLY A 361 14.88 3.01 20.15
CA GLY A 361 16.22 3.42 20.60
C GLY A 361 16.53 3.14 22.07
N GLY A 362 15.77 2.33 22.76
CA GLY A 362 16.02 1.85 24.11
C GLY A 362 16.69 0.48 24.16
N ALA A 363 17.42 0.16 25.24
CA ALA A 363 17.83 -1.21 25.54
C ALA A 363 16.56 -2.01 25.86
N ARG A 364 16.04 -2.77 24.90
CA ARG A 364 14.87 -3.64 25.10
C ARG A 364 15.34 -5.00 25.62
N ARG A 365 14.65 -5.53 26.62
CA ARG A 365 14.82 -6.92 27.03
C ARG A 365 14.25 -7.82 25.92
N ALA A 366 15.02 -8.82 25.54
CA ALA A 366 14.62 -9.75 24.50
C ALA A 366 13.26 -10.42 24.81
N GLY A 367 12.31 -10.32 23.88
CA GLY A 367 11.20 -11.24 23.70
C GLY A 367 9.86 -10.91 24.38
N ARG A 368 9.78 -10.16 25.50
CA ARG A 368 8.50 -9.94 26.21
C ARG A 368 8.00 -8.49 26.26
N ASP A 369 8.84 -7.54 25.91
CA ASP A 369 8.53 -6.11 26.05
C ASP A 369 8.26 -5.41 24.69
N VAL A 370 7.95 -6.19 23.64
CA VAL A 370 7.60 -5.62 22.33
C VAL A 370 6.14 -5.18 22.38
N PRO A 371 5.84 -3.88 22.16
CA PRO A 371 4.48 -3.38 22.25
C PRO A 371 3.57 -4.02 21.20
N PHE A 372 2.35 -4.36 21.64
CA PHE A 372 1.29 -4.94 20.82
C PHE A 372 0.18 -3.91 20.61
N PHE A 373 -0.26 -3.75 19.36
CA PHE A 373 -1.21 -2.71 18.95
C PHE A 373 -2.60 -3.23 18.58
N GLY A 374 -2.89 -4.49 18.83
CA GLY A 374 -4.25 -5.02 18.86
C GLY A 374 -4.59 -6.04 17.78
N HIS A 375 -4.25 -5.80 16.52
CA HIS A 375 -4.62 -6.71 15.42
C HIS A 375 -4.07 -8.14 15.64
N PRO A 376 -4.88 -9.17 15.43
CA PRO A 376 -6.22 -9.17 14.86
C PRO A 376 -7.38 -9.22 15.88
N ASP A 377 -7.11 -9.17 17.17
CA ASP A 377 -8.09 -9.47 18.21
C ASP A 377 -8.62 -8.24 18.95
N TYR A 378 -7.98 -7.09 18.77
CA TYR A 378 -8.39 -5.82 19.37
C TYR A 378 -8.30 -4.71 18.32
N PHE A 379 -9.26 -3.81 18.35
CA PHE A 379 -9.34 -2.60 17.57
C PHE A 379 -9.53 -1.41 18.51
N HIS A 380 -9.57 -0.18 18.02
CA HIS A 380 -9.62 0.98 18.88
C HIS A 380 -10.97 1.69 18.82
N ASP A 381 -11.41 2.17 19.95
CA ASP A 381 -12.60 3.00 20.05
C ASP A 381 -12.29 4.40 19.46
N PRO A 382 -13.04 4.88 18.48
CA PRO A 382 -12.72 6.11 17.76
C PRO A 382 -12.82 7.37 18.62
N VAL A 383 -13.47 7.30 19.78
CA VAL A 383 -13.64 8.44 20.70
C VAL A 383 -12.62 8.42 21.82
N THR A 384 -12.47 7.25 22.46
CA THR A 384 -11.61 7.09 23.63
C THR A 384 -10.19 6.67 23.27
N ARG A 385 -9.96 6.17 22.06
CA ARG A 385 -8.68 5.63 21.57
C ARG A 385 -8.18 4.43 22.36
N GLN A 386 -9.07 3.84 23.17
CA GLN A 386 -8.72 2.66 23.96
C GLN A 386 -9.01 1.39 23.18
N PRO A 387 -8.21 0.34 23.40
CA PRO A 387 -8.44 -0.93 22.72
C PRO A 387 -9.75 -1.57 23.18
N LEU A 388 -10.51 -2.05 22.22
CA LEU A 388 -11.73 -2.84 22.40
C LEU A 388 -11.52 -4.23 21.79
N PRO A 389 -12.03 -5.30 22.43
CA PRO A 389 -11.93 -6.64 21.87
C PRO A 389 -12.78 -6.79 20.61
N VAL A 390 -12.35 -7.62 19.67
CA VAL A 390 -13.09 -7.95 18.44
C VAL A 390 -14.52 -8.46 18.71
N THR A 391 -14.78 -8.98 19.93
CA THR A 391 -16.12 -9.41 20.37
C THR A 391 -17.07 -8.26 20.64
N ASN A 392 -16.62 -7.00 20.59
CA ASN A 392 -17.52 -5.86 20.67
C ASN A 392 -18.44 -5.83 19.44
N PRO A 393 -19.78 -5.72 19.64
CA PRO A 393 -20.74 -5.76 18.52
C PRO A 393 -20.50 -4.72 17.41
N MET A 394 -19.85 -3.61 17.70
CA MET A 394 -19.54 -2.57 16.70
C MET A 394 -18.66 -3.08 15.54
N PHE A 395 -17.85 -4.11 15.78
CA PHE A 395 -16.95 -4.68 14.77
C PHE A 395 -17.58 -5.79 13.93
N CYS A 396 -18.88 -6.09 14.16
CA CYS A 396 -19.60 -7.11 13.43
C CYS A 396 -20.42 -6.47 12.29
N PRO A 397 -20.10 -6.74 11.04
CA PRO A 397 -20.90 -6.23 9.93
C PRO A 397 -22.30 -6.83 9.93
N ALA A 398 -23.26 -6.08 9.38
CA ALA A 398 -24.64 -6.55 9.25
C ALA A 398 -24.71 -7.87 8.46
N PRO A 399 -25.65 -8.78 8.79
CA PRO A 399 -25.86 -10.00 8.03
C PRO A 399 -26.14 -9.67 6.56
N LEU A 400 -25.54 -10.45 5.64
CA LEU A 400 -25.84 -10.33 4.23
C LEU A 400 -27.28 -10.76 3.95
N PRO A 401 -28.03 -10.05 3.08
CA PRO A 401 -29.27 -10.56 2.51
C PRO A 401 -28.93 -11.75 1.59
N LEU A 402 -29.16 -12.98 2.08
CA LEU A 402 -28.93 -14.18 1.30
C LEU A 402 -30.04 -14.37 0.26
N PRO A 403 -29.73 -14.72 -1.00
CA PRO A 403 -30.76 -15.08 -1.98
C PRO A 403 -31.53 -16.33 -1.52
N PRO A 404 -32.85 -16.40 -1.74
CA PRO A 404 -33.62 -17.61 -1.42
C PRO A 404 -33.31 -18.76 -2.40
N PRO A 405 -33.28 -20.05 -1.95
CA PRO A 405 -33.29 -20.40 -0.52
C PRO A 405 -31.92 -20.15 0.12
N PRO A 406 -31.87 -19.55 1.29
CA PRO A 406 -30.60 -19.42 1.97
C PRO A 406 -30.02 -20.83 2.19
N PRO A 407 -28.74 -21.06 1.85
CA PRO A 407 -28.08 -22.28 2.26
C PRO A 407 -28.16 -22.36 3.80
N PRO A 408 -28.14 -23.57 4.38
CA PRO A 408 -28.05 -23.70 5.83
C PRO A 408 -26.67 -23.20 6.27
N VAL A 409 -26.52 -21.89 6.35
CA VAL A 409 -25.30 -21.24 6.79
C VAL A 409 -25.38 -21.19 8.29
N LEU A 410 -24.53 -21.96 8.95
CA LEU A 410 -24.24 -21.72 10.36
C LEU A 410 -23.78 -20.27 10.47
N PRO A 411 -24.39 -19.44 11.35
CA PRO A 411 -23.92 -18.09 11.54
C PRO A 411 -22.45 -18.13 11.91
N THR A 412 -21.58 -17.71 11.00
CA THR A 412 -20.18 -17.53 11.34
C THR A 412 -20.14 -16.42 12.37
N PRO A 413 -19.66 -16.65 13.58
CA PRO A 413 -19.51 -15.55 14.53
C PRO A 413 -18.58 -14.54 13.90
N CYS A 414 -19.10 -13.34 13.65
CA CYS A 414 -18.32 -12.25 13.06
C CYS A 414 -17.17 -11.81 13.96
N SER A 415 -17.20 -12.22 15.23
CA SER A 415 -16.25 -11.78 16.22
C SER A 415 -15.85 -12.93 17.14
N GLN A 416 -14.73 -13.55 16.81
CA GLN A 416 -14.08 -14.50 17.69
C GLN A 416 -12.58 -14.19 17.73
N PHE A 417 -11.95 -14.52 18.85
CA PHE A 417 -10.53 -14.30 19.01
C PHE A 417 -9.71 -15.27 18.16
N ALA A 418 -8.68 -14.75 17.50
CA ALA A 418 -7.68 -15.55 16.83
C ALA A 418 -6.72 -16.22 17.81
N PHE A 419 -6.39 -15.51 18.90
CA PHE A 419 -5.46 -15.99 19.92
C PHE A 419 -6.17 -16.71 21.05
N SER A 420 -5.49 -17.68 21.68
CA SER A 420 -5.98 -18.36 22.86
C SER A 420 -6.13 -17.39 24.05
N ASP A 421 -7.02 -17.74 24.99
CA ASP A 421 -7.23 -16.94 26.21
C ASP A 421 -5.94 -16.78 27.01
N GLN A 422 -5.15 -17.86 27.10
CA GLN A 422 -3.88 -17.84 27.81
C GLN A 422 -2.87 -16.90 27.18
N PHE A 423 -2.79 -16.90 25.86
CA PHE A 423 -1.87 -16.02 25.16
C PHE A 423 -2.33 -14.56 25.27
N ARG A 424 -3.63 -14.29 25.07
CA ARG A 424 -4.20 -12.94 25.22
C ARG A 424 -3.97 -12.35 26.60
N ALA A 425 -4.06 -13.17 27.65
CA ALA A 425 -3.80 -12.74 29.03
C ALA A 425 -2.35 -12.29 29.27
N THR A 426 -1.41 -12.59 28.35
CA THR A 426 -0.02 -12.12 28.43
C THR A 426 0.21 -10.78 27.69
N LEU A 427 -0.77 -10.33 26.91
CA LEU A 427 -0.63 -9.15 26.06
C LEU A 427 -1.13 -7.89 26.79
N THR A 428 -0.44 -6.79 26.52
CA THR A 428 -0.92 -5.44 26.87
C THR A 428 -1.11 -4.67 25.58
N VAL A 429 -2.36 -4.41 25.22
CA VAL A 429 -2.69 -3.68 24.01
C VAL A 429 -2.43 -2.19 24.22
N GLN A 430 -1.68 -1.56 23.32
CA GLN A 430 -1.39 -0.14 23.39
C GLN A 430 -2.55 0.69 22.82
N PRO A 431 -2.90 1.83 23.39
CA PRO A 431 -3.93 2.71 22.85
C PRO A 431 -3.46 3.39 21.55
N ALA A 432 -4.41 3.84 20.73
CA ALA A 432 -4.12 4.70 19.60
C ALA A 432 -3.71 6.11 20.07
N PHE A 433 -2.81 6.74 19.33
CA PHE A 433 -2.42 8.13 19.55
C PHE A 433 -3.44 9.09 18.93
N ALA A 434 -3.90 8.79 17.73
CA ALA A 434 -4.94 9.52 17.03
C ALA A 434 -5.80 8.53 16.23
N GLU A 435 -7.08 8.84 16.12
CA GLU A 435 -8.03 8.19 15.21
C GLU A 435 -8.20 9.07 13.99
N LEU A 436 -8.13 8.44 12.82
CA LEU A 436 -8.37 9.05 11.52
C LEU A 436 -9.79 8.73 11.06
N GLU A 437 -10.11 8.88 9.78
CA GLU A 437 -11.44 8.51 9.31
C GLU A 437 -11.55 6.99 9.07
N LEU A 438 -12.79 6.50 9.11
CA LEU A 438 -13.09 5.09 8.87
C LEU A 438 -12.70 4.71 7.44
N HIS A 439 -11.82 3.71 7.29
CA HIS A 439 -11.35 3.22 5.99
C HIS A 439 -10.79 4.31 5.06
N SER A 440 -10.22 5.39 5.62
CA SER A 440 -9.68 6.51 4.84
C SER A 440 -8.42 6.18 4.05
N SER A 441 -7.86 4.98 4.27
CA SER A 441 -6.57 4.57 3.72
C SER A 441 -5.47 5.57 4.06
N SER A 442 -5.23 5.71 5.36
CA SER A 442 -4.24 6.64 5.94
C SER A 442 -2.83 6.14 5.67
N ASN A 443 -2.11 6.84 4.80
CA ASN A 443 -0.85 6.38 4.23
C ASN A 443 0.37 7.11 4.79
N MET A 444 1.26 7.59 3.92
CA MET A 444 2.50 8.21 4.35
C MET A 444 2.31 9.65 4.84
N PHE A 445 3.18 10.06 5.71
CA PHE A 445 3.12 11.36 6.37
C PHE A 445 4.51 11.95 6.60
N ASP A 446 4.57 13.24 6.92
CA ASP A 446 5.77 13.92 7.41
C ASP A 446 5.41 15.02 8.41
N PHE A 447 6.41 15.58 9.05
CA PHE A 447 6.29 16.58 10.09
C PHE A 447 6.62 17.98 9.55
N SER A 448 5.80 18.98 9.87
CA SER A 448 6.19 20.38 9.68
C SER A 448 7.36 20.73 10.57
N ARG A 449 8.50 21.09 10.00
CA ARG A 449 9.73 21.35 10.76
C ARG A 449 10.01 22.82 11.02
N THR A 450 9.28 23.72 10.34
CA THR A 450 9.57 25.17 10.35
C THR A 450 8.36 25.98 10.74
N GLU A 451 8.59 27.12 11.43
CA GLU A 451 7.55 28.10 11.68
C GLU A 451 7.05 28.75 10.39
N ALA A 452 7.90 28.81 9.36
CA ALA A 452 7.57 29.47 8.09
C ALA A 452 6.45 28.73 7.32
N PHE A 453 6.33 27.39 7.44
CA PHE A 453 5.16 26.68 6.94
C PHE A 453 3.95 26.84 7.86
N GLY A 454 4.16 27.01 9.15
CA GLY A 454 3.13 26.95 10.19
C GLY A 454 3.00 25.55 10.81
N TYR A 455 2.27 25.46 11.90
CA TYR A 455 1.99 24.21 12.64
C TYR A 455 3.25 23.38 12.92
N LYS A 456 4.34 24.05 13.33
CA LYS A 456 5.61 23.39 13.58
C LYS A 456 5.49 22.27 14.60
N GLY A 457 5.90 21.09 14.16
CA GLY A 457 5.85 19.84 14.91
C GLY A 457 4.65 18.98 14.56
N ASP A 458 3.59 19.52 13.96
CA ASP A 458 2.42 18.73 13.59
C ASP A 458 2.73 17.79 12.42
N ILE A 459 1.95 16.70 12.38
CA ILE A 459 2.01 15.68 11.36
C ILE A 459 1.00 16.03 10.26
N PHE A 460 1.40 15.86 9.02
CA PHE A 460 0.51 15.96 7.87
C PHE A 460 0.49 14.60 7.17
N ILE A 461 -0.69 13.99 7.07
CA ILE A 461 -0.90 12.65 6.57
C ILE A 461 -1.77 12.64 5.33
N ALA A 462 -1.38 11.82 4.35
CA ALA A 462 -2.17 11.56 3.16
C ALA A 462 -3.21 10.46 3.44
N GLU A 463 -4.48 10.75 3.19
CA GLU A 463 -5.59 9.81 3.25
C GLU A 463 -6.08 9.55 1.81
N THR A 464 -5.71 8.38 1.28
CA THR A 464 -5.95 8.02 -0.14
C THR A 464 -7.43 7.83 -0.46
N GLY A 465 -8.23 7.50 0.54
CA GLY A 465 -9.67 7.42 0.49
C GLY A 465 -10.25 6.01 0.41
N SER A 466 -11.44 5.88 0.97
CA SER A 466 -12.23 4.65 0.98
C SER A 466 -12.74 4.28 -0.41
N ILE A 467 -13.06 3.00 -0.62
CA ILE A 467 -13.62 2.49 -1.89
C ILE A 467 -14.84 1.62 -1.57
N PRO A 468 -16.02 2.23 -1.36
CA PRO A 468 -17.25 1.46 -1.18
C PRO A 468 -17.62 0.67 -2.46
N PRO A 469 -18.23 -0.51 -2.36
CA PRO A 469 -18.58 -1.21 -1.12
C PRO A 469 -17.43 -2.08 -0.57
N GLY A 470 -16.28 -2.14 -1.23
CA GLY A 470 -15.17 -3.04 -0.88
C GLY A 470 -14.69 -2.90 0.55
N THR A 471 -14.63 -1.67 1.06
CA THR A 471 -14.26 -1.37 2.45
C THR A 471 -15.42 -1.52 3.44
N GLY A 472 -16.68 -1.66 2.99
CA GLY A 472 -17.87 -1.59 3.82
C GLY A 472 -18.27 -0.16 4.22
N ALA A 473 -17.50 0.85 3.78
CA ALA A 473 -17.81 2.25 4.06
C ALA A 473 -19.16 2.67 3.46
N THR A 474 -19.92 3.47 4.20
CA THR A 474 -21.18 4.05 3.75
C THR A 474 -21.01 5.41 3.09
N GLY A 475 -19.83 6.00 3.18
CA GLY A 475 -19.43 7.31 2.66
C GLY A 475 -18.11 7.27 1.91
N LEU A 476 -17.67 8.43 1.50
CA LEU A 476 -16.37 8.66 0.86
C LEU A 476 -15.47 9.36 1.88
N ASP A 477 -14.82 8.57 2.71
CA ASP A 477 -13.89 9.04 3.72
C ASP A 477 -12.47 9.13 3.13
N GLY A 478 -11.66 10.04 3.65
CA GLY A 478 -10.32 10.31 3.11
C GLY A 478 -10.32 11.22 1.87
N PHE A 479 -9.53 10.91 0.87
CA PHE A 479 -9.24 11.73 -0.32
C PHE A 479 -8.72 13.13 0.02
N LYS A 480 -7.96 13.26 1.09
CA LYS A 480 -7.54 14.52 1.68
C LYS A 480 -6.14 14.44 2.28
N VAL A 481 -5.67 15.59 2.74
CA VAL A 481 -4.55 15.65 3.68
C VAL A 481 -5.08 16.13 5.01
N ALA A 482 -4.91 15.32 6.04
CA ALA A 482 -5.23 15.68 7.42
C ALA A 482 -3.99 16.18 8.16
N ARG A 483 -4.22 17.02 9.20
CA ARG A 483 -3.22 17.48 10.13
C ARG A 483 -3.50 16.90 11.52
N ILE A 484 -2.47 16.37 12.17
CA ILE A 484 -2.55 15.81 13.52
C ILE A 484 -1.65 16.65 14.43
N ASP A 485 -2.21 17.22 15.48
CA ASP A 485 -1.41 17.86 16.54
C ASP A 485 -0.53 16.81 17.21
N ARG A 486 0.79 16.94 17.06
CA ARG A 486 1.77 15.96 17.52
C ARG A 486 1.76 15.71 19.04
N ARG A 487 1.20 16.62 19.85
CA ARG A 487 1.18 16.51 21.31
C ARG A 487 -0.10 15.88 21.82
N THR A 488 -1.22 16.13 21.16
CA THR A 488 -2.55 15.76 21.63
C THR A 488 -3.21 14.66 20.81
N GLY A 489 -2.74 14.43 19.57
CA GLY A 489 -3.37 13.52 18.62
C GLY A 489 -4.71 14.03 18.08
N VAL A 490 -5.00 15.33 18.22
CA VAL A 490 -6.20 15.93 17.65
C VAL A 490 -6.02 16.02 16.13
N VAL A 491 -6.96 15.44 15.40
CA VAL A 491 -7.00 15.43 13.93
C VAL A 491 -7.85 16.60 13.44
N SER A 492 -7.44 17.21 12.34
CA SER A 492 -8.18 18.26 11.64
C SER A 492 -7.87 18.25 10.15
N ASP A 493 -8.83 18.65 9.34
CA ASP A 493 -8.64 18.75 7.90
C ASP A 493 -7.67 19.87 7.54
N PHE A 494 -6.85 19.62 6.53
CA PHE A 494 -5.92 20.60 5.98
C PHE A 494 -6.15 20.87 4.49
N ILE A 495 -6.33 19.84 3.69
CA ILE A 495 -6.75 19.91 2.29
C ILE A 495 -7.96 19.01 2.15
N THR A 496 -9.09 19.55 1.67
CA THR A 496 -10.35 18.81 1.56
C THR A 496 -11.05 19.09 0.24
N HIS A 497 -11.97 18.22 -0.12
CA HIS A 497 -12.90 18.48 -1.22
C HIS A 497 -14.09 19.31 -0.73
N PRO A 498 -14.58 20.25 -1.56
CA PRO A 498 -15.75 21.08 -1.20
C PRO A 498 -17.04 20.28 -1.13
N SER A 499 -17.06 19.09 -1.74
CA SER A 499 -18.18 18.15 -1.74
C SER A 499 -17.63 16.73 -1.68
N ASN A 500 -18.16 15.93 -0.79
CA ASN A 500 -17.79 14.52 -0.67
C ASN A 500 -18.55 13.66 -1.67
N THR A 501 -18.35 13.90 -2.96
CA THR A 501 -18.92 13.10 -4.06
C THR A 501 -17.85 12.61 -5.00
N LEU A 502 -18.01 11.41 -5.55
CA LEU A 502 -17.07 10.83 -6.52
C LEU A 502 -16.84 11.75 -7.73
N ALA A 503 -17.90 12.43 -8.20
CA ALA A 503 -17.80 13.35 -9.31
C ALA A 503 -16.84 14.51 -9.05
N VAL A 504 -16.79 15.03 -7.81
CA VAL A 504 -15.88 16.10 -7.44
C VAL A 504 -14.47 15.56 -7.22
N ILE A 505 -14.35 14.41 -6.55
CA ILE A 505 -13.05 13.79 -6.25
C ILE A 505 -12.35 13.31 -7.52
N PHE A 506 -13.12 12.78 -8.49
CA PHE A 506 -12.58 12.26 -9.75
C PHE A 506 -13.09 13.08 -10.95
N GLU A 507 -12.82 14.37 -10.96
CA GLU A 507 -13.18 15.27 -12.08
C GLU A 507 -12.66 14.81 -13.44
N CYS A 508 -11.68 13.92 -13.46
CA CYS A 508 -11.21 13.25 -14.67
C CYS A 508 -12.32 12.56 -15.48
N THR A 509 -13.42 12.19 -14.83
CA THR A 509 -14.56 11.55 -15.50
C THR A 509 -15.47 12.54 -16.20
N MET A 510 -15.27 13.83 -15.97
CA MET A 510 -16.04 14.92 -16.55
C MET A 510 -15.22 15.59 -17.66
N SER A 511 -15.65 15.41 -18.91
CA SER A 511 -15.06 16.14 -20.02
C SER A 511 -15.30 17.64 -19.86
N LYS A 512 -14.27 18.45 -20.09
CA LYS A 512 -14.43 19.89 -20.22
C LYS A 512 -15.31 20.23 -21.42
N PRO A 513 -15.90 21.43 -21.45
CA PRO A 513 -16.70 21.87 -22.60
C PRO A 513 -15.99 21.81 -23.95
N ASP A 514 -14.66 21.86 -23.96
CA ASP A 514 -13.81 21.71 -25.13
C ASP A 514 -13.49 20.26 -25.49
N GLY A 515 -14.02 19.29 -24.74
CA GLY A 515 -13.79 17.85 -24.92
C GLY A 515 -12.48 17.34 -24.34
N SER A 516 -11.65 18.19 -23.71
CA SER A 516 -10.44 17.78 -23.05
C SER A 516 -10.73 17.16 -21.68
N ASP A 517 -9.80 16.29 -21.23
CA ASP A 517 -9.83 15.67 -19.92
C ASP A 517 -9.20 16.59 -18.88
N ASN A 518 -9.81 16.74 -17.71
CA ASN A 518 -9.28 17.55 -16.61
C ASN A 518 -8.52 16.73 -15.54
N CYS A 519 -8.22 15.46 -15.81
CA CYS A 519 -7.46 14.59 -14.91
C CYS A 519 -6.18 15.23 -14.37
N PHE A 520 -5.50 16.01 -15.17
CA PHE A 520 -4.25 16.64 -14.80
C PHE A 520 -4.39 17.87 -13.90
N GLU A 521 -5.61 18.35 -13.71
CA GLU A 521 -5.91 19.52 -12.88
C GLU A 521 -6.58 19.16 -11.56
N SER A 522 -6.98 17.89 -11.39
CA SER A 522 -7.72 17.41 -10.21
C SER A 522 -6.78 16.86 -9.14
N PHE A 523 -7.11 17.10 -7.87
CA PHE A 523 -6.54 16.43 -6.72
C PHE A 523 -7.38 15.18 -6.44
N ASN A 524 -6.76 13.99 -6.43
CA ASN A 524 -7.52 12.73 -6.42
C ASN A 524 -7.22 11.86 -5.19
N LYS A 525 -6.08 11.19 -5.19
CA LYS A 525 -5.69 10.21 -4.18
C LYS A 525 -4.31 10.53 -3.59
N PRO A 526 -4.22 11.40 -2.58
CA PRO A 526 -2.94 11.65 -1.93
C PRO A 526 -2.45 10.37 -1.25
N ILE A 527 -1.17 10.05 -1.40
CA ILE A 527 -0.57 8.83 -0.86
C ILE A 527 0.69 9.09 -0.04
N ASP A 528 1.41 10.16 -0.32
CA ASP A 528 2.61 10.55 0.43
C ASP A 528 2.69 12.06 0.64
N VAL A 529 3.16 12.48 1.79
CA VAL A 529 3.43 13.88 2.15
C VAL A 529 4.87 14.02 2.60
N ARG A 530 5.61 14.99 2.05
CA ARG A 530 6.99 15.29 2.43
C ARG A 530 7.23 16.79 2.55
N PHE A 531 8.08 17.16 3.51
CA PHE A 531 8.51 18.54 3.70
C PHE A 531 9.93 18.77 3.19
N ARG A 532 10.11 19.89 2.47
CA ARG A 532 11.42 20.46 2.14
C ARG A 532 11.45 21.91 2.58
N GLY A 533 12.08 22.15 3.73
CA GLY A 533 12.06 23.48 4.35
C GLY A 533 10.63 23.95 4.68
N PRO A 534 10.20 25.14 4.17
CA PRO A 534 8.86 25.67 4.41
C PRO A 534 7.82 25.23 3.36
N GLU A 535 8.13 24.27 2.52
CA GLU A 535 7.25 23.76 1.48
C GLU A 535 6.82 22.32 1.79
N MET A 536 5.54 22.02 1.62
CA MET A 536 5.00 20.66 1.67
C MET A 536 4.76 20.17 0.24
N PHE A 537 5.13 18.92 -0.01
CA PHE A 537 4.90 18.24 -1.28
C PHE A 537 4.00 17.03 -1.04
N ILE A 538 3.11 16.76 -2.00
CA ILE A 538 2.15 15.66 -1.92
C ILE A 538 2.26 14.83 -3.19
N VAL A 539 2.40 13.52 -3.02
CA VAL A 539 2.22 12.57 -4.10
C VAL A 539 0.74 12.27 -4.22
N ASP A 540 0.18 12.55 -5.38
CA ASP A 540 -1.19 12.18 -5.75
C ASP A 540 -1.12 10.99 -6.69
N PHE A 541 -1.63 9.85 -6.25
CA PHE A 541 -1.62 8.58 -6.97
C PHE A 541 -2.40 8.64 -8.29
N GLY A 542 -3.34 9.57 -8.39
CA GLY A 542 -4.20 9.75 -9.55
C GLY A 542 -5.48 8.91 -9.48
N VAL A 543 -6.11 8.69 -10.64
CA VAL A 543 -7.41 8.03 -10.74
C VAL A 543 -7.23 6.53 -10.98
N PHE A 544 -7.41 5.74 -9.94
CA PHE A 544 -7.30 4.28 -9.99
C PHE A 544 -8.66 3.59 -9.80
N ALA A 545 -9.37 3.92 -8.73
CA ALA A 545 -10.67 3.36 -8.38
C ALA A 545 -11.45 4.38 -7.51
N PRO A 546 -12.80 4.33 -7.49
CA PRO A 546 -13.74 3.46 -8.20
C PRO A 546 -14.05 3.90 -9.64
N ALA A 547 -13.52 5.04 -10.09
CA ALA A 547 -13.67 5.52 -11.47
C ALA A 547 -12.88 4.64 -12.45
N PRO A 548 -13.09 4.77 -13.77
CA PRO A 548 -12.22 4.12 -14.75
C PRO A 548 -10.75 4.41 -14.42
N VAL A 549 -9.92 3.37 -14.39
CA VAL A 549 -8.47 3.51 -14.18
C VAL A 549 -7.90 4.41 -15.26
N THR A 550 -7.26 5.52 -14.86
CA THR A 550 -6.69 6.50 -15.78
C THR A 550 -5.17 6.53 -15.60
N PRO A 551 -4.42 5.80 -16.45
CA PRO A 551 -2.95 5.86 -16.45
C PRO A 551 -2.46 7.28 -16.66
N ASN A 552 -1.29 7.60 -16.10
CA ASN A 552 -0.66 8.91 -16.21
C ASN A 552 -1.49 10.08 -15.62
N SER A 553 -2.40 9.78 -14.70
CA SER A 553 -3.17 10.80 -13.97
C SER A 553 -2.51 11.24 -12.66
N GLY A 554 -1.42 10.58 -12.26
CA GLY A 554 -0.67 10.90 -11.04
C GLY A 554 0.10 12.23 -11.14
N LYS A 555 0.33 12.85 -9.98
CA LYS A 555 0.87 14.21 -9.88
C LYS A 555 1.74 14.39 -8.64
N ILE A 556 2.54 15.46 -8.67
CA ILE A 556 3.13 16.01 -7.45
C ILE A 556 2.58 17.42 -7.24
N TRP A 557 1.99 17.63 -6.10
CA TRP A 557 1.53 18.94 -5.66
C TRP A 557 2.54 19.58 -4.72
N LYS A 558 2.59 20.92 -4.72
CA LYS A 558 3.34 21.71 -3.77
C LYS A 558 2.40 22.65 -3.02
N VAL A 559 2.50 22.68 -1.71
CA VAL A 559 1.77 23.59 -0.83
C VAL A 559 2.75 24.56 -0.18
N THR A 560 2.42 25.84 -0.25
CA THR A 560 3.20 26.92 0.37
C THR A 560 2.30 27.77 1.26
N HIS A 561 2.86 28.18 2.39
CA HIS A 561 2.25 29.17 3.28
C HIS A 561 2.66 30.57 2.86
N PHE A 562 1.70 31.45 2.61
CA PHE A 562 2.01 32.85 2.43
C PHE A 562 1.73 33.59 3.74
N ALA A 563 2.78 34.10 4.36
CA ALA A 563 2.63 34.99 5.49
C ALA A 563 1.70 36.16 5.07
N LYS A 564 0.69 36.45 5.89
CA LYS A 564 -0.05 37.69 5.71
C LYS A 564 0.98 38.84 5.73
N GLN A 565 1.14 39.52 4.57
CA GLN A 565 1.88 40.79 4.52
C GLN A 565 1.23 41.82 5.42
#